data_c855bdd7d031801fb2e9d7b931f41e28
#
_entry.id   c855bdd7d031801fb2e9d7b931f41e28
#
_cell.length_a   1.000
_cell.length_b   1.000
_cell.length_c   1.000
_cell.angle_alpha   90.00
_cell.angle_beta   90.00
_cell.angle_gamma   90.00
#
_symmetry.space_group_name_H-M   'P 1'
#
loop_
_entity.id
_entity.type
_entity.pdbx_description
1 polymer ?
#
loop_
_entity_poly.entity_id
_entity_poly.type
_entity_poly.pdbx_seq_one_letter_code
_entity_poly.pdbx_strand_id
1 'polypeptide(L)'
;MFTVGCFILCASTAATSAETLDEAIASVENHYRQLHDLTAKVTQNNLLKSIGKTQKFEGTLWINKPGKLRLEYTNGQLILIDGKVALLYSKKSEQVIKKAFTDFEQMNIPVAFLLGAAHIRDDFEVFQPDAKTLHLLELRPKKEGAAMKKLRIQIEEAGRIIGLSIFDKSGNVTEIDFSDIREDTGFDSKLFTFKAPKGTEIIEQ
;
A
#
# COMPACT_ATOMS: atom_id res chain seq x y z
N MET A 1 -2.61 27.22 -68.11
CA MET A 1 -1.43 27.01 -67.28
C MET A 1 -1.96 26.74 -65.87
N PHE A 2 -2.19 25.47 -65.51
CA PHE A 2 -2.74 25.06 -64.20
C PHE A 2 -1.58 24.60 -63.33
N THR A 3 -1.31 25.34 -62.26
CA THR A 3 -0.32 24.98 -61.23
C THR A 3 -0.98 24.08 -60.19
N VAL A 4 -0.59 22.80 -60.15
CA VAL A 4 -1.00 21.84 -59.13
C VAL A 4 -0.10 22.05 -57.92
N GLY A 5 -0.67 22.59 -56.84
CA GLY A 5 0.01 22.70 -55.55
C GLY A 5 -0.04 21.35 -54.79
N CYS A 6 1.11 20.74 -54.61
CA CYS A 6 1.28 19.50 -53.82
C CYS A 6 1.29 19.89 -52.32
N PHE A 7 0.19 19.56 -51.61
CA PHE A 7 0.11 19.70 -50.16
C PHE A 7 0.75 18.46 -49.51
N ILE A 8 1.98 18.61 -49.01
CA ILE A 8 2.62 17.54 -48.20
C ILE A 8 2.04 17.60 -46.77
N LEU A 9 1.19 16.65 -46.49
CA LEU A 9 0.70 16.42 -45.11
C LEU A 9 1.84 15.77 -44.30
N CYS A 10 2.57 16.55 -43.49
CA CYS A 10 3.46 15.99 -42.46
C CYS A 10 2.64 15.37 -41.34
N ALA A 11 2.45 14.05 -41.38
CA ALA A 11 1.94 13.30 -40.25
C ALA A 11 3.04 13.23 -39.18
N SER A 12 2.94 14.07 -38.16
CA SER A 12 3.77 13.96 -36.96
C SER A 12 3.33 12.71 -36.19
N THR A 13 4.06 11.61 -36.34
CA THR A 13 3.93 10.45 -35.44
C THR A 13 4.50 10.84 -34.08
N ALA A 14 3.62 11.13 -33.11
CA ALA A 14 4.00 11.20 -31.71
C ALA A 14 4.55 9.83 -31.32
N ALA A 15 5.85 9.68 -31.19
CA ALA A 15 6.46 8.51 -30.59
C ALA A 15 6.04 8.53 -29.11
N THR A 16 5.13 7.64 -28.73
CA THR A 16 4.82 7.36 -27.32
C THR A 16 6.09 6.75 -26.75
N SER A 17 6.87 7.55 -26.02
CA SER A 17 8.02 7.06 -25.26
C SER A 17 7.49 6.01 -24.27
N ALA A 18 8.06 4.80 -24.30
CA ALA A 18 7.74 3.82 -23.28
C ALA A 18 8.19 4.37 -21.91
N GLU A 19 7.29 4.37 -20.93
CA GLU A 19 7.58 4.77 -19.56
C GLU A 19 8.77 3.97 -19.03
N THR A 20 9.67 4.61 -18.32
CA THR A 20 10.84 3.98 -17.72
C THR A 20 10.53 3.55 -16.27
N LEU A 21 11.33 2.62 -15.73
CA LEU A 21 11.22 2.22 -14.32
C LEU A 21 11.35 3.42 -13.38
N ASP A 22 12.25 4.36 -13.68
CA ASP A 22 12.44 5.57 -12.87
C ASP A 22 11.23 6.50 -12.90
N GLU A 23 10.57 6.64 -14.05
CA GLU A 23 9.33 7.41 -14.19
C GLU A 23 8.19 6.74 -13.43
N ALA A 24 8.05 5.41 -13.50
CA ALA A 24 7.04 4.67 -12.74
C ALA A 24 7.23 4.84 -11.23
N ILE A 25 8.47 4.74 -10.71
CA ILE A 25 8.75 4.96 -9.29
C ILE A 25 8.45 6.42 -8.91
N ALA A 26 8.90 7.38 -9.73
CA ALA A 26 8.65 8.80 -9.48
C ALA A 26 7.15 9.13 -9.48
N SER A 27 6.36 8.48 -10.34
CA SER A 27 4.92 8.61 -10.37
C SER A 27 4.28 8.17 -9.05
N VAL A 28 4.65 6.99 -8.52
CA VAL A 28 4.17 6.51 -7.20
C VAL A 28 4.57 7.47 -6.08
N GLU A 29 5.86 7.83 -5.99
CA GLU A 29 6.34 8.71 -4.92
C GLU A 29 5.66 10.08 -4.95
N ASN A 30 5.46 10.65 -6.13
CA ASN A 30 4.78 11.93 -6.30
C ASN A 30 3.31 11.85 -5.94
N HIS A 31 2.61 10.79 -6.38
CA HIS A 31 1.22 10.55 -6.03
C HIS A 31 1.04 10.52 -4.50
N TYR A 32 1.81 9.66 -3.81
CA TYR A 32 1.72 9.54 -2.36
C TYR A 32 2.30 10.74 -1.60
N ARG A 33 3.13 11.58 -2.20
CA ARG A 33 3.57 12.85 -1.59
C ARG A 33 2.47 13.89 -1.57
N GLN A 34 1.66 13.95 -2.61
CA GLN A 34 0.56 14.90 -2.75
C GLN A 34 -0.72 14.48 -2.03
N LEU A 35 -0.91 13.17 -1.83
CA LEU A 35 -2.08 12.60 -1.18
C LEU A 35 -2.22 13.09 0.27
N HIS A 36 -3.42 13.58 0.65
CA HIS A 36 -3.76 13.97 2.02
C HIS A 36 -4.50 12.85 2.75
N ASP A 37 -5.49 12.26 2.10
CA ASP A 37 -6.26 11.15 2.67
C ASP A 37 -6.69 10.15 1.59
N LEU A 38 -6.95 8.91 2.02
CA LEU A 38 -7.40 7.83 1.17
C LEU A 38 -8.35 6.92 1.93
N THR A 39 -9.41 6.47 1.28
CA THR A 39 -10.20 5.32 1.72
C THR A 39 -10.29 4.29 0.61
N ALA A 40 -10.33 3.00 1.00
CA ALA A 40 -10.45 1.88 0.07
C ALA A 40 -11.12 0.69 0.73
N LYS A 41 -11.78 -0.15 -0.07
CA LYS A 41 -12.10 -1.52 0.31
C LYS A 41 -10.84 -2.37 0.18
N VAL A 42 -10.67 -3.29 1.13
CA VAL A 42 -9.52 -4.19 1.21
C VAL A 42 -9.98 -5.63 1.13
N THR A 43 -9.39 -6.39 0.23
CA THR A 43 -9.41 -7.85 0.25
C THR A 43 -7.98 -8.33 0.51
N GLN A 44 -7.78 -9.08 1.59
CA GLN A 44 -6.46 -9.61 1.97
C GLN A 44 -6.49 -11.13 2.01
N ASN A 45 -5.51 -11.76 1.36
CA ASN A 45 -5.30 -13.20 1.37
C ASN A 45 -3.92 -13.50 1.98
N ASN A 46 -3.90 -14.28 3.06
CA ASN A 46 -2.67 -14.71 3.73
C ASN A 46 -2.42 -16.18 3.41
N LEU A 47 -1.45 -16.47 2.56
CA LEU A 47 -0.99 -17.83 2.29
C LEU A 47 0.04 -18.22 3.36
N LEU A 48 -0.32 -19.17 4.21
CA LEU A 48 0.54 -19.77 5.22
C LEU A 48 1.21 -21.00 4.61
N LYS A 49 2.44 -20.85 4.12
CA LYS A 49 3.16 -21.88 3.37
C LYS A 49 3.35 -23.17 4.16
N SER A 50 3.66 -23.05 5.47
CA SER A 50 3.94 -24.21 6.33
C SER A 50 2.79 -25.20 6.46
N ILE A 51 1.54 -24.72 6.31
CA ILE A 51 0.32 -25.53 6.43
C ILE A 51 -0.53 -25.56 5.16
N GLY A 52 -0.07 -24.90 4.08
CA GLY A 52 -0.76 -24.84 2.80
C GLY A 52 -2.17 -24.22 2.86
N LYS A 53 -2.42 -23.32 3.81
CA LYS A 53 -3.73 -22.69 3.99
C LYS A 53 -3.71 -21.23 3.60
N THR A 54 -4.79 -20.80 2.97
CA THR A 54 -5.07 -19.38 2.71
C THR A 54 -6.16 -18.89 3.64
N GLN A 55 -5.93 -17.75 4.29
CA GLN A 55 -6.91 -17.04 5.10
C GLN A 55 -7.31 -15.78 4.37
N LYS A 56 -8.61 -15.56 4.16
CA LYS A 56 -9.18 -14.38 3.53
C LYS A 56 -9.75 -13.43 4.57
N PHE A 57 -9.46 -12.14 4.41
CA PHE A 57 -9.99 -11.04 5.19
C PHE A 57 -10.53 -9.97 4.26
N GLU A 58 -11.62 -9.33 4.66
CA GLU A 58 -12.21 -8.19 3.96
C GLU A 58 -12.39 -7.04 4.94
N GLY A 59 -12.18 -5.81 4.47
CA GLY A 59 -12.25 -4.65 5.35
C GLY A 59 -12.34 -3.33 4.62
N THR A 60 -12.24 -2.26 5.39
CA THR A 60 -12.15 -0.89 4.88
C THR A 60 -10.93 -0.22 5.49
N LEU A 61 -10.15 0.40 4.62
CA LEU A 61 -8.95 1.16 4.95
C LEU A 61 -9.25 2.65 4.90
N TRP A 62 -8.73 3.39 5.85
CA TRP A 62 -8.63 4.85 5.85
C TRP A 62 -7.21 5.25 6.18
N ILE A 63 -6.66 6.16 5.41
CA ILE A 63 -5.37 6.79 5.63
C ILE A 63 -5.58 8.29 5.71
N ASN A 64 -4.95 8.96 6.67
CA ASN A 64 -4.88 10.40 6.74
C ASN A 64 -3.44 10.80 7.08
N LYS A 65 -2.82 11.50 6.19
CA LYS A 65 -1.42 11.91 6.34
C LYS A 65 -1.30 13.18 7.21
N PRO A 66 -0.17 13.30 7.93
CA PRO A 66 0.88 12.30 8.07
C PRO A 66 0.54 11.21 9.10
N GLY A 67 0.90 9.97 8.79
CA GLY A 67 1.08 8.91 9.79
C GLY A 67 -0.16 8.28 10.41
N LYS A 68 -1.40 8.58 9.94
CA LYS A 68 -2.60 7.97 10.49
C LYS A 68 -3.16 6.92 9.54
N LEU A 69 -3.53 5.77 10.12
CA LEU A 69 -4.14 4.66 9.41
C LEU A 69 -5.18 3.99 10.30
N ARG A 70 -6.31 3.64 9.69
CA ARG A 70 -7.33 2.76 10.26
C ARG A 70 -7.67 1.68 9.26
N LEU A 71 -7.64 0.42 9.67
CA LEU A 71 -8.12 -0.70 8.87
C LEU A 71 -9.06 -1.54 9.74
N GLU A 72 -10.32 -1.58 9.36
CA GLU A 72 -11.33 -2.39 10.00
C GLU A 72 -11.65 -3.60 9.14
N TYR A 73 -11.45 -4.78 9.69
CA TYR A 73 -11.88 -6.02 9.06
C TYR A 73 -13.30 -6.41 9.49
N THR A 74 -14.02 -7.03 8.58
CA THR A 74 -15.40 -7.50 8.82
C THR A 74 -15.52 -8.54 9.93
N ASN A 75 -14.40 -9.23 10.25
CA ASN A 75 -14.32 -10.21 11.35
C ASN A 75 -14.14 -9.58 12.75
N GLY A 76 -14.14 -8.23 12.84
CA GLY A 76 -14.01 -7.49 14.09
C GLY A 76 -12.56 -7.25 14.55
N GLN A 77 -11.58 -7.44 13.66
CA GLN A 77 -10.22 -6.98 13.90
C GLN A 77 -10.10 -5.52 13.45
N LEU A 78 -9.32 -4.74 14.20
CA LEU A 78 -9.00 -3.35 13.89
C LEU A 78 -7.50 -3.12 14.00
N ILE A 79 -6.93 -2.46 13.02
CA ILE A 79 -5.58 -1.89 13.07
C ILE A 79 -5.75 -0.38 13.06
N LEU A 80 -5.19 0.31 14.05
CA LEU A 80 -5.21 1.75 14.14
C LEU A 80 -3.81 2.28 14.39
N ILE A 81 -3.41 3.29 13.62
CA ILE A 81 -2.20 4.07 13.83
C ILE A 81 -2.62 5.52 13.94
N ASP A 82 -2.24 6.18 15.02
CA ASP A 82 -2.59 7.60 15.28
C ASP A 82 -1.45 8.59 15.01
N GLY A 83 -0.33 8.08 14.47
CA GLY A 83 0.91 8.81 14.24
C GLY A 83 1.96 8.64 15.35
N LYS A 84 1.60 8.08 16.50
CA LYS A 84 2.50 7.82 17.65
C LYS A 84 2.48 6.37 18.09
N VAL A 85 1.30 5.79 18.10
CA VAL A 85 1.03 4.43 18.58
C VAL A 85 0.35 3.63 17.50
N ALA A 86 0.73 2.38 17.37
CA ALA A 86 -0.01 1.36 16.62
C ALA A 86 -0.80 0.49 17.60
N LEU A 87 -2.07 0.32 17.30
CA LEU A 87 -3.03 -0.45 18.09
C LEU A 87 -3.61 -1.57 17.23
N LEU A 88 -3.57 -2.79 17.73
CA LEU A 88 -4.23 -3.94 17.13
C LEU A 88 -5.29 -4.44 18.10
N TYR A 89 -6.55 -4.35 17.69
CA TYR A 89 -7.68 -4.87 18.47
C TYR A 89 -8.24 -6.13 17.80
N SER A 90 -8.56 -7.11 18.61
CA SER A 90 -9.27 -8.34 18.22
C SER A 90 -10.54 -8.48 19.04
N LYS A 91 -11.70 -8.38 18.39
CA LYS A 91 -12.99 -8.62 19.05
C LYS A 91 -13.11 -10.05 19.57
N LYS A 92 -12.52 -11.02 18.85
CA LYS A 92 -12.61 -12.44 19.20
C LYS A 92 -11.87 -12.80 20.50
N SER A 93 -10.70 -12.19 20.71
CA SER A 93 -9.90 -12.42 21.94
C SER A 93 -10.14 -11.34 23.00
N GLU A 94 -10.94 -10.31 22.72
CA GLU A 94 -11.17 -9.16 23.59
C GLU A 94 -9.87 -8.49 24.06
N GLN A 95 -8.88 -8.41 23.16
CA GLN A 95 -7.55 -7.88 23.45
C GLN A 95 -7.20 -6.71 22.56
N VAL A 96 -6.45 -5.77 23.13
CA VAL A 96 -5.74 -4.68 22.44
C VAL A 96 -4.26 -4.83 22.69
N ILE A 97 -3.47 -4.88 21.63
CA ILE A 97 -2.01 -4.77 21.68
C ILE A 97 -1.65 -3.36 21.23
N LYS A 98 -0.90 -2.63 22.06
CA LYS A 98 -0.36 -1.31 21.75
C LYS A 98 1.15 -1.36 21.64
N LYS A 99 1.70 -0.73 20.62
CA LYS A 99 3.14 -0.57 20.39
C LYS A 99 3.46 0.86 19.96
N ALA A 100 4.67 1.33 20.24
CA ALA A 100 5.14 2.58 19.66
C ALA A 100 5.19 2.48 18.12
N PHE A 101 4.80 3.54 17.43
CA PHE A 101 4.79 3.55 15.96
C PHE A 101 6.20 3.39 15.35
N THR A 102 7.25 3.76 16.07
CA THR A 102 8.65 3.56 15.65
C THR A 102 9.03 2.09 15.47
N ASP A 103 8.31 1.17 16.14
CA ASP A 103 8.54 -0.28 16.03
C ASP A 103 7.67 -0.93 14.95
N PHE A 104 6.96 -0.12 14.20
CA PHE A 104 5.96 -0.54 13.23
C PHE A 104 6.52 -1.42 12.11
N GLU A 105 7.74 -1.17 11.63
CA GLU A 105 8.43 -2.01 10.65
C GLU A 105 8.53 -3.47 11.12
N GLN A 106 8.54 -3.69 12.44
CA GLN A 106 8.58 -5.02 13.06
C GLN A 106 7.20 -5.68 13.15
N MET A 107 6.12 -4.91 13.06
CA MET A 107 4.75 -5.41 13.21
C MET A 107 4.18 -6.09 11.97
N ASN A 108 4.90 -6.01 10.85
CA ASN A 108 4.53 -6.68 9.59
C ASN A 108 3.09 -6.37 9.13
N ILE A 109 2.68 -5.08 9.24
CA ILE A 109 1.37 -4.63 8.77
C ILE A 109 1.50 -4.15 7.32
N PRO A 110 1.04 -4.94 6.36
CA PRO A 110 1.27 -4.67 4.93
C PRO A 110 0.80 -3.30 4.46
N VAL A 111 -0.40 -2.90 4.88
CA VAL A 111 -1.01 -1.62 4.47
C VAL A 111 -0.24 -0.39 4.97
N ALA A 112 0.61 -0.54 5.95
CA ALA A 112 1.42 0.55 6.44
C ALA A 112 2.49 1.02 5.44
N PHE A 113 2.87 0.19 4.51
CA PHE A 113 3.69 0.60 3.39
C PHE A 113 3.13 1.86 2.72
N LEU A 114 1.81 1.99 2.62
CA LEU A 114 1.16 3.15 2.00
C LEU A 114 1.45 4.47 2.75
N LEU A 115 1.78 4.43 4.05
CA LEU A 115 2.17 5.63 4.80
C LEU A 115 3.55 6.14 4.35
N GLY A 116 4.45 5.22 3.95
CA GLY A 116 5.80 5.52 3.48
C GLY A 116 5.98 5.53 1.97
N ALA A 117 4.92 5.31 1.18
CA ALA A 117 5.04 5.15 -0.28
C ALA A 117 5.61 6.38 -1.03
N ALA A 118 5.70 7.54 -0.38
CA ALA A 118 6.36 8.73 -0.91
C ALA A 118 7.90 8.65 -0.90
N HIS A 119 8.49 7.61 -0.30
CA HIS A 119 9.93 7.46 -0.05
C HIS A 119 10.43 6.05 -0.41
N ILE A 120 9.91 5.49 -1.51
CA ILE A 120 10.25 4.12 -1.94
C ILE A 120 11.75 3.96 -2.16
N ARG A 121 12.38 4.92 -2.83
CA ARG A 121 13.81 4.87 -3.14
C ARG A 121 14.71 4.95 -1.91
N ASP A 122 14.25 5.51 -0.82
CA ASP A 122 15.04 5.63 0.41
C ASP A 122 15.22 4.26 1.07
N ASP A 123 14.16 3.44 1.09
CA ASP A 123 14.09 2.20 1.85
C ASP A 123 14.28 0.94 1.01
N PHE A 124 14.05 1.02 -0.32
CA PHE A 124 14.01 -0.15 -1.19
C PHE A 124 14.89 -0.02 -2.43
N GLU A 125 15.44 -1.15 -2.86
CA GLU A 125 15.89 -1.37 -4.23
C GLU A 125 14.67 -1.80 -5.05
N VAL A 126 14.48 -1.17 -6.23
CA VAL A 126 13.29 -1.41 -7.06
C VAL A 126 13.69 -2.14 -8.34
N PHE A 127 12.93 -3.17 -8.66
CA PHE A 127 13.08 -3.98 -9.85
C PHE A 127 11.78 -4.05 -10.64
N GLN A 128 11.89 -4.23 -11.93
CA GLN A 128 10.77 -4.54 -12.81
C GLN A 128 10.79 -6.05 -13.09
N PRO A 129 9.85 -6.84 -12.51
CA PRO A 129 9.85 -8.30 -12.67
C PRO A 129 9.48 -8.75 -14.09
N ASP A 130 8.72 -7.95 -14.82
CA ASP A 130 8.35 -8.20 -16.21
C ASP A 130 8.66 -6.95 -17.05
N ALA A 131 9.58 -7.10 -18.03
CA ALA A 131 9.96 -6.01 -18.92
C ALA A 131 8.82 -5.47 -19.80
N LYS A 132 7.68 -6.19 -19.88
CA LYS A 132 6.53 -5.80 -20.69
C LYS A 132 5.53 -4.91 -19.95
N THR A 133 5.63 -4.80 -18.64
CA THR A 133 4.69 -4.00 -17.83
C THR A 133 5.38 -3.26 -16.71
N LEU A 134 5.14 -1.97 -16.61
CA LEU A 134 5.54 -1.13 -15.49
C LEU A 134 4.48 -1.07 -14.39
N HIS A 135 3.34 -1.73 -14.59
CA HIS A 135 2.27 -1.78 -13.59
C HIS A 135 2.59 -2.71 -12.41
N LEU A 136 3.69 -3.47 -12.47
CA LEU A 136 4.15 -4.33 -11.39
C LEU A 136 5.60 -4.02 -11.04
N LEU A 137 5.84 -3.51 -9.84
CA LEU A 137 7.18 -3.25 -9.31
C LEU A 137 7.50 -4.21 -8.17
N GLU A 138 8.74 -4.72 -8.14
CA GLU A 138 9.26 -5.53 -7.03
C GLU A 138 10.25 -4.69 -6.22
N LEU A 139 10.00 -4.56 -4.93
CA LEU A 139 10.78 -3.78 -3.98
C LEU A 139 11.48 -4.73 -3.01
N ARG A 140 12.80 -4.56 -2.85
CA ARG A 140 13.59 -5.32 -1.88
C ARG A 140 14.13 -4.37 -0.83
N PRO A 141 13.88 -4.64 0.47
CA PRO A 141 14.38 -3.77 1.54
C PRO A 141 15.89 -3.64 1.46
N LYS A 142 16.41 -2.41 1.56
CA LYS A 142 17.85 -2.14 1.68
C LYS A 142 18.38 -2.51 3.06
N LYS A 143 17.51 -2.44 4.09
CA LYS A 143 17.84 -2.74 5.47
C LYS A 143 18.10 -4.23 5.64
N GLU A 144 19.27 -4.60 6.11
CA GLU A 144 19.58 -5.98 6.50
C GLU A 144 18.71 -6.41 7.69
N GLY A 145 18.35 -7.68 7.72
CA GLY A 145 17.54 -8.23 8.81
C GLY A 145 16.05 -7.98 8.72
N ALA A 146 15.54 -7.21 7.74
CA ALA A 146 14.11 -7.02 7.55
C ALA A 146 13.35 -8.36 7.54
N ALA A 147 12.20 -8.45 8.20
CA ALA A 147 11.36 -9.65 8.24
C ALA A 147 10.79 -9.98 6.84
N MET A 148 10.52 -8.94 6.08
CA MET A 148 10.07 -9.02 4.69
C MET A 148 11.26 -9.33 3.76
N LYS A 149 11.08 -10.32 2.88
CA LYS A 149 12.05 -10.64 1.83
C LYS A 149 11.92 -9.70 0.65
N LYS A 150 10.69 -9.42 0.23
CA LYS A 150 10.34 -8.52 -0.85
C LYS A 150 8.88 -8.14 -0.79
N LEU A 151 8.56 -7.04 -1.42
CA LEU A 151 7.22 -6.54 -1.66
C LEU A 151 7.02 -6.39 -3.17
N ARG A 152 5.86 -6.75 -3.70
CA ARG A 152 5.42 -6.34 -5.02
C ARG A 152 4.27 -5.35 -4.88
N ILE A 153 4.31 -4.29 -5.65
CA ILE A 153 3.23 -3.33 -5.75
C ILE A 153 2.67 -3.38 -7.16
N GLN A 154 1.35 -3.42 -7.24
CA GLN A 154 0.62 -3.23 -8.48
C GLN A 154 0.15 -1.78 -8.53
N ILE A 155 0.48 -1.09 -9.61
CA ILE A 155 0.15 0.31 -9.82
C ILE A 155 -0.73 0.48 -11.05
N GLU A 156 -1.54 1.51 -11.05
CA GLU A 156 -2.24 1.98 -12.23
C GLU A 156 -1.63 3.30 -12.72
N GLU A 157 -2.17 3.86 -13.80
CA GLU A 157 -1.78 5.18 -14.31
C GLU A 157 -1.79 6.22 -13.18
N ALA A 158 -0.87 7.18 -13.25
CA ALA A 158 -0.62 8.20 -12.22
C ALA A 158 -0.02 7.67 -10.89
N GLY A 159 0.44 6.44 -10.82
CA GLY A 159 1.21 5.90 -9.68
C GLY A 159 0.38 5.48 -8.48
N ARG A 160 -0.94 5.37 -8.60
CA ARG A 160 -1.79 4.85 -7.51
C ARG A 160 -1.58 3.35 -7.34
N ILE A 161 -1.37 2.92 -6.09
CA ILE A 161 -1.21 1.50 -5.75
C ILE A 161 -2.58 0.87 -5.59
N ILE A 162 -2.84 -0.19 -6.37
CA ILE A 162 -4.09 -0.96 -6.35
C ILE A 162 -3.92 -2.35 -5.76
N GLY A 163 -2.68 -2.79 -5.52
CA GLY A 163 -2.42 -4.08 -4.90
C GLY A 163 -1.02 -4.16 -4.30
N LEU A 164 -0.88 -5.00 -3.28
CA LEU A 164 0.37 -5.32 -2.59
C LEU A 164 0.52 -6.84 -2.46
N SER A 165 1.74 -7.37 -2.66
CA SER A 165 2.06 -8.76 -2.33
C SER A 165 3.36 -8.79 -1.53
N ILE A 166 3.28 -9.17 -0.26
CA ILE A 166 4.41 -9.25 0.64
C ILE A 166 4.86 -10.69 0.80
N PHE A 167 6.15 -10.92 0.60
CA PHE A 167 6.80 -12.21 0.74
C PHE A 167 7.71 -12.16 1.97
N ASP A 168 7.41 -12.95 2.99
CA ASP A 168 8.28 -13.05 4.16
C ASP A 168 9.41 -14.07 3.96
N LYS A 169 10.34 -14.11 4.92
CA LYS A 169 11.48 -15.05 4.89
C LYS A 169 11.06 -16.51 5.11
N SER A 170 9.90 -16.74 5.73
CA SER A 170 9.33 -18.07 5.98
C SER A 170 8.60 -18.62 4.74
N GLY A 171 8.45 -17.77 3.71
CA GLY A 171 7.79 -18.10 2.46
C GLY A 171 6.27 -17.93 2.50
N ASN A 172 5.71 -17.32 3.56
CA ASN A 172 4.34 -16.89 3.53
C ASN A 172 4.16 -15.72 2.57
N VAL A 173 2.96 -15.59 2.01
CA VAL A 173 2.60 -14.49 1.12
C VAL A 173 1.34 -13.83 1.65
N THR A 174 1.38 -12.51 1.79
CA THR A 174 0.20 -11.68 2.05
C THR A 174 -0.10 -10.88 0.80
N GLU A 175 -1.25 -11.13 0.20
CA GLU A 175 -1.75 -10.38 -0.95
C GLU A 175 -2.88 -9.47 -0.50
N ILE A 176 -2.86 -8.23 -0.95
CA ILE A 176 -3.87 -7.21 -0.63
C ILE A 176 -4.27 -6.52 -1.93
N ASP A 177 -5.56 -6.53 -2.20
CA ASP A 177 -6.18 -5.80 -3.30
C ASP A 177 -6.99 -4.64 -2.74
N PHE A 178 -6.86 -3.48 -3.37
CA PHE A 178 -7.62 -2.27 -3.06
C PHE A 178 -8.68 -2.03 -4.14
N SER A 179 -9.90 -1.78 -3.71
CA SER A 179 -11.01 -1.39 -4.59
C SER A 179 -11.78 -0.22 -4.00
N ASP A 180 -12.66 0.41 -4.78
CA ASP A 180 -13.43 1.60 -4.37
C ASP A 180 -12.55 2.69 -3.75
N ILE A 181 -11.35 2.89 -4.31
CA ILE A 181 -10.38 3.85 -3.81
C ILE A 181 -10.92 5.28 -4.03
N ARG A 182 -10.94 6.07 -2.96
CA ARG A 182 -11.29 7.48 -2.98
C ARG A 182 -10.21 8.27 -2.26
N GLU A 183 -9.79 9.36 -2.83
CA GLU A 183 -8.69 10.19 -2.36
C GLU A 183 -9.16 11.61 -2.07
N ASP A 184 -8.50 12.29 -1.13
CA ASP A 184 -8.70 13.68 -0.78
C ASP A 184 -10.18 14.05 -0.49
N THR A 185 -10.89 13.14 0.20
CA THR A 185 -12.31 13.29 0.54
C THR A 185 -12.56 14.04 1.85
N GLY A 186 -11.54 14.14 2.68
CA GLY A 186 -11.62 14.72 4.03
C GLY A 186 -12.32 13.79 5.03
N PHE A 187 -11.67 13.50 6.14
CA PHE A 187 -12.25 12.69 7.21
C PHE A 187 -12.31 13.45 8.53
N ASP A 188 -13.31 13.13 9.36
CA ASP A 188 -13.29 13.54 10.77
C ASP A 188 -12.12 12.87 11.48
N SER A 189 -11.31 13.68 12.17
CA SER A 189 -10.16 13.20 12.95
C SER A 189 -10.51 12.15 14.01
N LYS A 190 -11.77 12.13 14.46
CA LYS A 190 -12.33 11.14 15.39
C LYS A 190 -12.26 9.71 14.82
N LEU A 191 -12.21 9.55 13.49
CA LEU A 191 -12.06 8.26 12.84
C LEU A 191 -10.79 7.53 13.32
N PHE A 192 -9.73 8.27 13.66
CA PHE A 192 -8.44 7.73 14.12
C PHE A 192 -8.32 7.65 15.63
N THR A 193 -9.45 7.55 16.32
CA THR A 193 -9.51 7.30 17.76
C THR A 193 -10.15 5.94 18.03
N PHE A 194 -9.74 5.28 19.10
CA PHE A 194 -10.32 4.01 19.53
C PHE A 194 -10.52 4.02 21.03
N LYS A 195 -11.71 3.62 21.44
CA LYS A 195 -12.03 3.36 22.85
C LYS A 195 -12.29 1.87 23.01
N ALA A 196 -11.45 1.22 23.78
CA ALA A 196 -11.61 -0.21 24.05
C ALA A 196 -12.97 -0.51 24.72
N PRO A 197 -13.69 -1.54 24.26
CA PRO A 197 -14.90 -2.02 24.92
C PRO A 197 -14.62 -2.40 26.38
N LYS A 198 -15.67 -2.39 27.22
CA LYS A 198 -15.54 -2.81 28.62
C LYS A 198 -15.14 -4.27 28.69
N GLY A 199 -14.13 -4.59 29.48
CA GLY A 199 -13.59 -5.95 29.63
C GLY A 199 -12.44 -6.30 28.70
N THR A 200 -12.06 -5.38 27.78
CA THR A 200 -10.92 -5.62 26.88
C THR A 200 -9.61 -5.57 27.66
N GLU A 201 -8.78 -6.59 27.50
CA GLU A 201 -7.42 -6.64 28.01
C GLU A 201 -6.51 -5.73 27.14
N ILE A 202 -5.70 -4.88 27.79
CA ILE A 202 -4.75 -3.98 27.11
C ILE A 202 -3.34 -4.47 27.39
N ILE A 203 -2.61 -4.83 26.34
CA ILE A 203 -1.21 -5.28 26.39
C ILE A 203 -0.35 -4.16 25.77
N GLU A 204 0.52 -3.57 26.56
CA GLU A 204 1.51 -2.57 26.10
C GLU A 204 2.87 -3.23 25.93
N GLN A 205 3.51 -3.04 24.77
CA GLN A 205 4.81 -3.64 24.41
C GLN A 205 5.78 -2.57 23.93
#